data_10122c90c72acbf9e171b87aa0299cd3
#
_entry.id   10122c90c72acbf9e171b87aa0299cd3
#
_cell.length_a   1.000
_cell.length_b   1.000
_cell.length_c   1.000
_cell.angle_alpha   90.00
_cell.angle_beta   90.00
_cell.angle_gamma   90.00
#
_symmetry.space_group_name_H-M   'P 1'
#
loop_
_entity.id
_entity.type
_entity.pdbx_description
1 polymer ?
#
loop_
_entity_poly.entity_id
_entity_poly.type
_entity_poly.pdbx_seq_one_letter_code
_entity_poly.pdbx_strand_id
1 'polypeptide(L)' 'MSIDKITDIQNEAQAIFNLLQQLQAPMVEGNIAIMNACLGSLKLIGNICEDAKKGAEEDAGEADAE' A
#
# COMPACT_ATOMS: atom_id res chain seq x y z
N MET A 1 12.14 -3.14 9.61
CA MET A 1 11.50 -1.82 9.42
C MET A 1 10.50 -1.60 10.53
N SER A 2 10.44 -0.40 11.07
CA SER A 2 9.51 -0.12 12.18
C SER A 2 8.07 -0.04 11.69
N ILE A 3 7.11 -0.28 12.59
CA ILE A 3 5.69 -0.18 12.27
C ILE A 3 5.34 1.24 11.82
N ASP A 4 5.97 2.26 12.43
CA ASP A 4 5.73 3.65 12.04
C ASP A 4 6.10 3.92 10.59
N LYS A 5 7.24 3.40 10.14
CA LYS A 5 7.66 3.56 8.75
C LYS A 5 6.75 2.80 7.80
N ILE A 6 6.32 1.60 8.19
CA ILE A 6 5.39 0.81 7.39
C ILE A 6 4.06 1.56 7.27
N THR A 7 3.58 2.14 8.35
CA THR A 7 2.35 2.94 8.33
C THR A 7 2.49 4.16 7.42
N ASP A 8 3.63 4.83 7.45
CA ASP A 8 3.89 5.96 6.57
C ASP A 8 3.82 5.55 5.10
N ILE A 9 4.42 4.40 4.76
CA ILE A 9 4.38 3.87 3.38
C ILE A 9 2.93 3.56 2.98
N GLN A 10 2.17 2.92 3.86
CA GLN A 10 0.75 2.63 3.60
C GLN A 10 -0.06 3.90 3.37
N ASN A 11 0.17 4.93 4.20
CA ASN A 11 -0.55 6.19 4.08
C ASN A 11 -0.22 6.88 2.76
N GLU A 12 1.03 6.86 2.34
CA GLU A 12 1.42 7.42 1.04
C GLU A 12 0.79 6.65 -0.12
N ALA A 13 0.82 5.33 -0.05
CA ALA A 13 0.20 4.50 -1.09
C ALA A 13 -1.30 4.76 -1.16
N GLN A 14 -1.97 4.90 -0.02
CA GLN A 14 -3.40 5.20 0.02
C GLN A 14 -3.69 6.58 -0.56
N ALA A 15 -2.86 7.56 -0.27
CA ALA A 15 -3.02 8.90 -0.81
C ALA A 15 -2.90 8.89 -2.34
N ILE A 16 -1.93 8.18 -2.88
CA ILE A 16 -1.75 8.05 -4.33
C ILE A 16 -2.94 7.32 -4.94
N PHE A 17 -3.41 6.26 -4.32
CA PHE A 17 -4.58 5.52 -4.77
C PHE A 17 -5.80 6.44 -4.87
N ASN A 18 -6.03 7.25 -3.84
CA ASN A 18 -7.16 8.18 -3.82
C ASN A 18 -7.04 9.24 -4.91
N LEU A 19 -5.84 9.77 -5.11
CA LEU A 19 -5.60 10.77 -6.15
C LEU A 19 -5.82 10.20 -7.54
N LEU A 20 -5.38 8.97 -7.77
CA LEU A 20 -5.59 8.31 -9.06
C LEU A 20 -7.07 8.11 -9.36
N GLN A 21 -7.87 7.81 -8.33
CA GLN A 21 -9.31 7.64 -8.51
C GLN A 21 -10.01 8.96 -8.86
N GLN A 22 -9.41 10.09 -8.50
CA GLN A 22 -9.95 11.41 -8.83
C GLN A 22 -9.46 11.92 -10.18
N LEU A 23 -8.46 11.28 -10.76
CA LEU A 23 -7.88 11.69 -12.03
C LEU A 23 -8.90 11.52 -13.15
N GLN A 24 -9.11 12.60 -13.90
CA GLN A 24 -9.98 12.59 -15.08
C GLN A 24 -9.12 12.46 -16.31
N ALA A 25 -9.14 11.29 -16.91
CA ALA A 25 -8.39 11.03 -18.14
C ALA A 25 -9.33 10.43 -19.18
N PRO A 26 -9.05 10.64 -20.48
CA PRO A 26 -9.86 10.01 -21.52
C PRO A 26 -9.90 8.50 -21.34
N MET A 27 -11.07 7.90 -21.50
CA MET A 27 -11.30 6.47 -21.31
C MET A 27 -10.89 5.69 -22.55
N VAL A 28 -9.62 5.82 -22.93
CA VAL A 28 -9.05 5.03 -24.02
C VAL A 28 -8.32 3.83 -23.43
N GLU A 29 -8.23 2.78 -24.22
CA GLU A 29 -7.69 1.50 -23.79
C GLU A 29 -6.33 1.61 -23.11
N GLY A 30 -5.42 2.41 -23.68
CA GLY A 30 -4.09 2.59 -23.11
C GLY A 30 -4.13 3.24 -21.73
N ASN A 31 -4.98 4.25 -21.55
CA ASN A 31 -5.11 4.93 -20.25
C ASN A 31 -5.74 4.03 -19.20
N ILE A 32 -6.72 3.23 -19.60
CA ILE A 32 -7.36 2.26 -18.72
C ILE A 32 -6.35 1.22 -18.24
N ALA A 33 -5.52 0.71 -19.15
CA ALA A 33 -4.51 -0.27 -18.82
C ALA A 33 -3.47 0.30 -17.83
N ILE A 34 -3.02 1.53 -18.05
CA ILE A 34 -2.06 2.21 -17.16
C ILE A 34 -2.68 2.42 -15.78
N MET A 35 -3.91 2.90 -15.74
CA MET A 35 -4.62 3.14 -14.49
C MET A 35 -4.75 1.84 -13.68
N ASN A 36 -5.18 0.76 -14.33
CA ASN A 36 -5.35 -0.53 -13.67
C ASN A 36 -4.02 -1.07 -13.16
N ALA A 37 -2.94 -0.89 -13.91
CA ALA A 37 -1.61 -1.30 -13.48
C ALA A 37 -1.16 -0.51 -12.22
N CYS A 38 -1.39 0.80 -12.20
CA CYS A 38 -1.06 1.63 -11.06
C CYS A 38 -1.86 1.25 -9.82
N LEU A 39 -3.16 1.07 -9.96
CA LEU A 39 -4.03 0.69 -8.85
C LEU A 39 -3.67 -0.69 -8.33
N GLY A 40 -3.34 -1.63 -9.23
CA GLY A 40 -2.91 -2.96 -8.83
C GLY A 40 -1.60 -2.95 -8.05
N SER A 41 -0.64 -2.14 -8.49
CA SER A 41 0.63 -1.98 -7.79
C SER A 41 0.44 -1.39 -6.39
N LEU A 42 -0.44 -0.40 -6.26
CA LEU A 42 -0.72 0.21 -4.96
C LEU A 42 -1.40 -0.78 -4.01
N LYS A 43 -2.30 -1.61 -4.52
CA LYS A 43 -2.92 -2.66 -3.70
C LYS A 43 -1.89 -3.66 -3.23
N LEU A 44 -0.94 -4.02 -4.10
CA LEU A 44 0.13 -4.94 -3.74
C LEU A 44 1.02 -4.33 -2.65
N ILE A 45 1.36 -3.06 -2.77
CA ILE A 45 2.12 -2.35 -1.73
C ILE A 45 1.37 -2.39 -0.40
N GLY A 46 0.06 -2.15 -0.42
CA GLY A 46 -0.77 -2.22 0.78
C GLY A 46 -0.73 -3.60 1.43
N ASN A 47 -0.80 -4.66 0.63
CA ASN A 47 -0.74 -6.03 1.13
C ASN A 47 0.63 -6.35 1.73
N ILE A 48 1.70 -5.92 1.08
CA ILE A 48 3.07 -6.10 1.58
C ILE A 48 3.23 -5.39 2.92
N CYS A 49 2.74 -4.16 3.03
CA CYS A 49 2.81 -3.40 4.27
C CYS A 49 2.01 -4.06 5.39
N GLU A 50 0.85 -4.61 5.07
CA GLU A 50 0.02 -5.32 6.05
C GLU A 50 0.74 -6.54 6.60
N ASP A 51 1.33 -7.33 5.71
CA ASP A 51 2.10 -8.51 6.10
C ASP A 51 3.34 -8.11 6.93
N ALA A 52 4.00 -7.05 6.54
CA ALA A 52 5.17 -6.54 7.28
C ALA A 52 4.78 -6.07 8.68
N LYS A 53 3.62 -5.43 8.83
CA LYS A 53 3.11 -5.03 10.14
C LYS A 53 2.83 -6.24 11.03
N LYS A 54 2.20 -7.25 10.47
CA LYS A 54 1.90 -8.47 11.22
C LYS A 54 3.18 -9.13 11.71
N GLY A 55 4.20 -9.22 10.84
CA GLY A 55 5.49 -9.76 11.24
C GLY A 55 6.15 -8.95 12.34
N ALA A 56 6.10 -7.62 12.24
CA ALA A 56 6.67 -6.75 13.26
C ALA A 56 5.94 -6.87 14.60
N GLU A 57 4.62 -6.98 14.57
CA GLU A 57 3.81 -7.16 15.77
C GLU A 57 4.08 -8.52 16.43
N GLU A 58 4.21 -9.55 15.64
CA GLU A 58 4.53 -10.90 16.14
C GLU A 58 5.90 -10.91 16.81
N ASP A 59 6.90 -10.28 16.18
CA ASP A 59 8.23 -10.19 16.75
C ASP A 59 8.22 -9.41 18.07
N ALA A 60 7.49 -8.31 18.13
CA ALA A 60 7.34 -7.54 19.36
C ALA A 60 6.64 -8.34 20.45
N GLY A 61 5.62 -9.10 20.07
CA GLY A 61 4.91 -9.99 20.99
C GLY A 61 5.81 -11.08 21.56
N GLU A 62 6.63 -11.68 20.72
CA GLU A 62 7.60 -12.69 21.16
C GLU A 62 8.62 -12.10 22.12
N ALA A 63 9.13 -10.91 21.82
CA ALA A 63 10.08 -10.23 22.70
C ALA A 63 9.44 -9.94 24.06
N ASP A 64 8.21 -9.53 24.08
CA ASP A 64 7.48 -9.23 25.32
C ASP A 64 7.22 -10.50 26.13
N ALA A 65 7.04 -11.63 25.47
CA ALA A 65 6.81 -12.90 26.14
C ALA A 65 8.03 -13.41 26.88
N GLU A 66 9.21 -13.00 26.48
CA GLU A 66 10.45 -13.39 27.13
C GLU A 66 10.77 -12.52 28.34
#